data_e881200e8af68ed3a9cdeb46a93c7aec
#
_entry.id   e881200e8af68ed3a9cdeb46a93c7aec
#
_cell.length_a   1.000
_cell.length_b   1.000
_cell.length_c   1.000
_cell.angle_alpha   90.00
_cell.angle_beta   90.00
_cell.angle_gamma   90.00
#
_symmetry.space_group_name_H-M   'P 1'
#
loop_
_entity.id
_entity.type
_entity.pdbx_description
1 polymer ?
#
loop_
_entity_poly.entity_id
_entity_poly.type
_entity_poly.pdbx_seq_one_letter_code
_entity_poly.pdbx_strand_id
1 'polypeptide(L)'
;MCGIVGAVAQRDVADILVEGLKRLEYRGYDSAGVAIIDQDSKLSSIKRVGKVQELADALSSNSLVGGTGIAHTRWATHGVPSEVNAHPHLSNNTIAVVHNGIIENHIQLKSRLQGLGYEFVSQTDTEVITHLVHHELKTSESLLSAVQKTVKQLEGAYGTVVMDSRDNDRIIVARSGSPLVIGYGLGENFIASDMMALLPVTRRFTFLEEGDVAEVTRFDVNIFNKEGNSVERDIKETEATNDAGDKGEYRHYMLKETYEQPTAIRNTLEGRLIGGVLDINTFGEGADDIFKAIEHVQIIACGTSYHSGMVARYWLEELAGVSCNIEIASEFRYRKSFVPKNSLIVTIS
;
A
#
# COMPACT_ATOMS: atom_id res chain seq x y z
N MET A 1 2.17 -0.91 -8.70
CA MET A 1 1.73 -1.21 -7.31
C MET A 1 0.35 -0.60 -7.08
N CYS A 2 -0.53 -1.29 -6.39
CA CYS A 2 -1.88 -0.81 -6.09
C CYS A 2 -1.89 0.42 -5.17
N GLY A 3 -2.99 1.18 -5.19
CA GLY A 3 -3.21 2.34 -4.32
C GLY A 3 -4.44 2.14 -3.44
N ILE A 4 -4.33 2.48 -2.15
CA ILE A 4 -5.43 2.49 -1.18
C ILE A 4 -5.66 3.90 -0.68
N VAL A 5 -6.94 4.28 -0.55
CA VAL A 5 -7.39 5.48 0.17
C VAL A 5 -8.61 5.12 1.00
N GLY A 6 -8.69 5.60 2.23
CA GLY A 6 -9.82 5.47 3.13
C GLY A 6 -10.07 6.76 3.89
N ALA A 7 -11.31 6.98 4.30
CA ALA A 7 -11.69 8.16 5.07
C ALA A 7 -12.85 7.87 6.01
N VAL A 8 -12.78 8.46 7.22
CA VAL A 8 -13.88 8.53 8.18
C VAL A 8 -14.06 9.99 8.55
N ALA A 9 -15.17 10.60 8.15
CA ALA A 9 -15.44 12.03 8.25
C ALA A 9 -16.93 12.31 8.54
N GLN A 10 -17.24 13.55 8.86
CA GLN A 10 -18.63 14.00 8.94
C GLN A 10 -19.19 14.41 7.58
N ARG A 11 -18.31 14.84 6.67
CA ARG A 11 -18.66 15.23 5.30
C ARG A 11 -18.61 14.04 4.33
N ASP A 12 -19.16 14.23 3.15
CA ASP A 12 -19.04 13.24 2.08
C ASP A 12 -17.59 13.04 1.68
N VAL A 13 -17.19 11.76 1.56
CA VAL A 13 -15.77 11.40 1.32
C VAL A 13 -15.48 11.00 -0.13
N ALA A 14 -16.48 10.89 -0.99
CA ALA A 14 -16.31 10.40 -2.37
C ALA A 14 -15.22 11.16 -3.14
N ASP A 15 -15.25 12.50 -3.12
CA ASP A 15 -14.28 13.35 -3.82
C ASP A 15 -12.87 13.20 -3.24
N ILE A 16 -12.75 13.08 -1.91
CA ILE A 16 -11.46 12.88 -1.23
C ILE A 16 -10.84 11.55 -1.68
N LEU A 17 -11.65 10.48 -1.71
CA LEU A 17 -11.21 9.15 -2.11
C LEU A 17 -10.75 9.12 -3.56
N VAL A 18 -11.52 9.71 -4.47
CA VAL A 18 -11.18 9.78 -5.90
C VAL A 18 -9.94 10.62 -6.15
N GLU A 19 -9.83 11.78 -5.51
CA GLU A 19 -8.65 12.64 -5.64
C GLU A 19 -7.39 11.95 -5.10
N GLY A 20 -7.50 11.27 -3.96
CA GLY A 20 -6.41 10.46 -3.42
C GLY A 20 -5.99 9.34 -4.38
N LEU A 21 -6.94 8.64 -5.01
CA LEU A 21 -6.61 7.63 -6.02
C LEU A 21 -5.94 8.22 -7.27
N LYS A 22 -6.37 9.39 -7.76
CA LYS A 22 -5.71 10.08 -8.88
C LYS A 22 -4.24 10.34 -8.59
N ARG A 23 -3.92 10.71 -7.35
CA ARG A 23 -2.53 10.94 -6.90
C ARG A 23 -1.71 9.66 -6.79
N LEU A 24 -2.35 8.49 -6.75
CA LEU A 24 -1.69 7.18 -6.73
C LEU A 24 -1.61 6.51 -8.11
N GLU A 25 -2.19 7.10 -9.17
CA GLU A 25 -2.16 6.54 -10.53
C GLU A 25 -0.74 6.34 -11.08
N TYR A 26 0.23 7.12 -10.63
CA TYR A 26 1.63 6.97 -11.03
C TYR A 26 2.19 5.57 -10.72
N ARG A 27 1.60 4.87 -9.74
CA ARG A 27 2.00 3.51 -9.34
C ARG A 27 1.55 2.43 -10.33
N GLY A 28 0.69 2.77 -11.29
CA GLY A 28 0.08 1.86 -12.24
C GLY A 28 -1.30 1.35 -11.79
N TYR A 29 -2.18 1.05 -12.74
CA TYR A 29 -3.54 0.60 -12.51
C TYR A 29 -4.09 -0.18 -13.72
N ASP A 30 -5.05 -1.06 -13.46
CA ASP A 30 -5.90 -1.70 -14.46
C ASP A 30 -7.40 -1.47 -14.19
N SER A 31 -7.73 -1.15 -12.96
CA SER A 31 -9.08 -0.89 -12.51
C SER A 31 -9.09 -0.02 -11.26
N ALA A 32 -10.21 0.62 -10.99
CA ALA A 32 -10.42 1.42 -9.79
C ALA A 32 -11.81 1.16 -9.22
N GLY A 33 -11.99 1.36 -7.91
CA GLY A 33 -13.29 1.26 -7.30
C GLY A 33 -13.34 1.91 -5.94
N VAL A 34 -14.56 2.16 -5.50
CA VAL A 34 -14.90 2.81 -4.25
C VAL A 34 -16.07 2.09 -3.59
N ALA A 35 -16.07 2.05 -2.27
CA ALA A 35 -17.23 1.68 -1.47
C ALA A 35 -17.44 2.73 -0.39
N ILE A 36 -18.69 3.14 -0.17
CA ILE A 36 -19.10 4.16 0.80
C ILE A 36 -20.28 3.63 1.60
N ILE A 37 -20.29 3.92 2.89
CA ILE A 37 -21.40 3.68 3.79
C ILE A 37 -22.12 5.02 4.00
N ASP A 38 -23.43 5.05 3.70
CA ASP A 38 -24.26 6.22 3.90
C ASP A 38 -24.77 6.35 5.35
N GLN A 39 -25.56 7.41 5.59
CA GLN A 39 -26.14 7.67 6.91
C GLN A 39 -27.17 6.62 7.35
N ASP A 40 -27.77 5.91 6.38
CA ASP A 40 -28.73 4.83 6.63
C ASP A 40 -28.03 3.46 6.79
N SER A 41 -26.69 3.47 6.96
CA SER A 41 -25.86 2.26 7.09
C SER A 41 -25.89 1.36 5.87
N LYS A 42 -26.21 1.90 4.70
CA LYS A 42 -26.18 1.16 3.44
C LYS A 42 -24.79 1.24 2.81
N LEU A 43 -24.22 0.07 2.55
CA LEU A 43 -22.97 -0.07 1.83
C LEU A 43 -23.23 -0.07 0.32
N SER A 44 -22.66 0.85 -0.39
CA SER A 44 -22.74 0.96 -1.85
C SER A 44 -21.34 1.01 -2.47
N SER A 45 -21.17 0.42 -3.65
CA SER A 45 -19.86 0.39 -4.33
C SER A 45 -19.99 0.60 -5.82
N ILE A 46 -19.00 1.27 -6.40
CA ILE A 46 -18.81 1.46 -7.85
C ILE A 46 -17.40 1.03 -8.22
N LYS A 47 -17.29 0.26 -9.30
CA LYS A 47 -16.00 -0.23 -9.82
C LYS A 47 -15.94 0.00 -11.32
N ARG A 48 -14.74 0.30 -11.84
CA ARG A 48 -14.49 0.48 -13.28
C ARG A 48 -13.15 -0.11 -13.66
N VAL A 49 -13.11 -0.69 -14.84
CA VAL A 49 -11.86 -1.06 -15.52
C VAL A 49 -11.27 0.19 -16.16
N GLY A 50 -9.97 0.39 -16.05
CA GLY A 50 -9.27 1.54 -16.63
C GLY A 50 -8.82 2.57 -15.61
N LYS A 51 -8.85 3.84 -16.03
CA LYS A 51 -8.35 4.98 -15.24
C LYS A 51 -9.28 5.36 -14.09
N VAL A 52 -8.74 6.03 -13.09
CA VAL A 52 -9.54 6.63 -12.01
C VAL A 52 -10.57 7.61 -12.55
N GLN A 53 -10.30 8.21 -13.73
CA GLN A 53 -11.28 9.08 -14.40
C GLN A 53 -12.57 8.34 -14.75
N GLU A 54 -12.52 7.08 -15.18
CA GLU A 54 -13.71 6.26 -15.46
C GLU A 54 -14.58 6.05 -14.20
N LEU A 55 -13.91 5.90 -13.04
CA LEU A 55 -14.59 5.84 -11.75
C LEU A 55 -15.21 7.18 -11.38
N ALA A 56 -14.48 8.29 -11.59
CA ALA A 56 -14.98 9.65 -11.34
C ALA A 56 -16.22 9.97 -12.18
N ASP A 57 -16.19 9.63 -13.46
CA ASP A 57 -17.32 9.84 -14.40
C ASP A 57 -18.55 8.99 -13.98
N ALA A 58 -18.31 7.76 -13.52
CA ALA A 58 -19.37 6.90 -13.00
C ALA A 58 -20.00 7.45 -11.72
N LEU A 59 -19.19 8.00 -10.80
CA LEU A 59 -19.67 8.66 -9.58
C LEU A 59 -20.44 9.94 -9.87
N SER A 60 -20.03 10.71 -10.89
CA SER A 60 -20.77 11.91 -11.33
C SER A 60 -22.18 11.57 -11.84
N SER A 61 -22.34 10.38 -12.42
CA SER A 61 -23.62 9.89 -12.94
C SER A 61 -24.47 9.16 -11.89
N ASN A 62 -23.82 8.59 -10.87
CA ASN A 62 -24.44 7.81 -9.80
C ASN A 62 -23.70 8.08 -8.50
N SER A 63 -23.99 9.23 -7.87
CA SER A 63 -23.26 9.69 -6.68
C SER A 63 -23.45 8.75 -5.49
N LEU A 64 -22.35 8.45 -4.82
CA LEU A 64 -22.33 7.82 -3.52
C LEU A 64 -22.07 8.89 -2.46
N VAL A 65 -22.94 8.94 -1.45
CA VAL A 65 -22.91 9.93 -0.37
C VAL A 65 -22.67 9.20 0.94
N GLY A 66 -21.77 9.72 1.77
CA GLY A 66 -21.50 9.15 3.10
C GLY A 66 -20.15 9.60 3.64
N GLY A 67 -20.00 9.48 4.96
CA GLY A 67 -18.83 9.93 5.70
C GLY A 67 -17.74 8.86 5.87
N THR A 68 -18.03 7.61 5.59
CA THR A 68 -17.08 6.50 5.71
C THR A 68 -16.94 5.77 4.39
N GLY A 69 -15.72 5.66 3.90
CA GLY A 69 -15.48 5.02 2.61
C GLY A 69 -14.04 4.57 2.41
N ILE A 70 -13.90 3.61 1.48
CA ILE A 70 -12.61 3.06 1.06
C ILE A 70 -12.56 2.99 -0.47
N ALA A 71 -11.39 3.22 -1.04
CA ALA A 71 -11.17 3.22 -2.47
C ALA A 71 -9.82 2.59 -2.83
N HIS A 72 -9.73 2.09 -4.05
CA HIS A 72 -8.57 1.33 -4.49
C HIS A 72 -8.31 1.50 -5.98
N THR A 73 -7.02 1.61 -6.36
CA THR A 73 -6.54 1.36 -7.71
C THR A 73 -5.81 0.03 -7.74
N ARG A 74 -6.26 -0.87 -8.61
CA ARG A 74 -5.70 -2.21 -8.72
C ARG A 74 -4.66 -2.28 -9.83
N TRP A 75 -3.55 -2.96 -9.55
CA TRP A 75 -2.64 -3.52 -10.52
C TRP A 75 -2.71 -5.05 -10.41
N ALA A 76 -3.23 -5.72 -11.44
CA ALA A 76 -3.56 -7.13 -11.35
C ALA A 76 -2.34 -8.02 -11.05
N THR A 77 -2.44 -8.76 -9.96
CA THR A 77 -1.55 -9.89 -9.62
C THR A 77 -2.28 -11.22 -9.82
N HIS A 78 -3.58 -11.26 -9.54
CA HIS A 78 -4.47 -12.42 -9.67
C HIS A 78 -5.76 -12.02 -10.40
N GLY A 79 -6.13 -12.78 -11.43
CA GLY A 79 -7.33 -12.56 -12.21
C GLY A 79 -7.21 -11.42 -13.24
N VAL A 80 -7.97 -11.54 -14.33
CA VAL A 80 -7.99 -10.56 -15.43
C VAL A 80 -8.56 -9.21 -14.98
N PRO A 81 -8.20 -8.09 -15.62
CA PRO A 81 -8.85 -6.81 -15.40
C PRO A 81 -10.35 -6.90 -15.71
N SER A 82 -11.18 -6.76 -14.68
CA SER A 82 -12.64 -6.75 -14.76
C SER A 82 -13.25 -6.07 -13.54
N GLU A 83 -14.48 -5.59 -13.62
CA GLU A 83 -15.17 -4.99 -12.47
C GLU A 83 -15.35 -5.99 -11.32
N VAL A 84 -15.53 -7.27 -11.62
CA VAL A 84 -15.67 -8.33 -10.60
C VAL A 84 -14.37 -8.48 -9.80
N ASN A 85 -13.23 -8.39 -10.48
CA ASN A 85 -11.89 -8.51 -9.86
C ASN A 85 -11.36 -7.19 -9.31
N ALA A 86 -12.00 -6.05 -9.60
CA ALA A 86 -11.65 -4.76 -9.01
C ALA A 86 -12.04 -4.71 -7.53
N HIS A 87 -11.27 -3.99 -6.73
CA HIS A 87 -11.61 -3.68 -5.34
C HIS A 87 -12.56 -2.48 -5.25
N PRO A 88 -13.30 -2.32 -4.15
CA PRO A 88 -13.38 -3.18 -2.95
C PRO A 88 -14.12 -4.50 -3.20
N HIS A 89 -13.75 -5.57 -2.47
CA HIS A 89 -14.54 -6.79 -2.40
C HIS A 89 -15.56 -6.72 -1.26
N LEU A 90 -16.73 -7.34 -1.47
CA LEU A 90 -17.83 -7.30 -0.52
C LEU A 90 -18.19 -8.70 -0.01
N SER A 91 -18.60 -8.80 1.26
CA SER A 91 -19.22 -9.99 1.84
C SER A 91 -20.59 -9.64 2.43
N ASN A 92 -21.62 -10.34 1.97
CA ASN A 92 -23.02 -10.15 2.39
C ASN A 92 -23.52 -8.70 2.34
N ASN A 93 -22.94 -7.86 1.48
CA ASN A 93 -23.22 -6.42 1.37
C ASN A 93 -23.07 -5.64 2.69
N THR A 94 -22.33 -6.18 3.66
CA THR A 94 -22.08 -5.53 4.95
C THR A 94 -20.60 -5.23 5.17
N ILE A 95 -19.72 -6.12 4.78
CA ILE A 95 -18.27 -5.95 4.90
C ILE A 95 -17.67 -5.55 3.55
N ALA A 96 -16.86 -4.52 3.52
CA ALA A 96 -16.05 -4.14 2.36
C ALA A 96 -14.57 -4.14 2.71
N VAL A 97 -13.75 -4.63 1.79
CA VAL A 97 -12.30 -4.74 1.96
C VAL A 97 -11.56 -4.28 0.71
N VAL A 98 -10.50 -3.50 0.92
CA VAL A 98 -9.45 -3.25 -0.07
C VAL A 98 -8.12 -3.79 0.44
N HIS A 99 -7.25 -4.22 -0.47
CA HIS A 99 -6.02 -4.90 -0.12
C HIS A 99 -4.93 -4.63 -1.15
N ASN A 100 -3.75 -4.32 -0.65
CA ASN A 100 -2.49 -4.30 -1.38
C ASN A 100 -1.61 -5.44 -0.89
N GLY A 101 -1.14 -6.29 -1.78
CA GLY A 101 -0.26 -7.40 -1.43
C GLY A 101 -0.67 -8.71 -2.08
N ILE A 102 -0.24 -9.82 -1.48
CA ILE A 102 -0.56 -11.18 -1.93
C ILE A 102 -0.79 -12.05 -0.69
N ILE A 103 -1.93 -12.74 -0.65
CA ILE A 103 -2.24 -13.75 0.37
C ILE A 103 -1.83 -15.12 -0.17
N GLU A 104 -0.73 -15.62 0.31
CA GLU A 104 -0.10 -16.85 -0.21
C GLU A 104 -0.94 -18.09 0.07
N ASN A 105 -1.61 -18.16 1.22
CA ASN A 105 -2.48 -19.29 1.59
C ASN A 105 -3.95 -19.13 1.15
N HIS A 106 -4.24 -18.22 0.20
CA HIS A 106 -5.61 -17.92 -0.22
C HIS A 106 -6.39 -19.14 -0.74
N ILE A 107 -5.74 -20.10 -1.40
CA ILE A 107 -6.39 -21.31 -1.92
C ILE A 107 -6.94 -22.17 -0.78
N GLN A 108 -6.18 -22.36 0.29
CA GLN A 108 -6.59 -23.16 1.46
C GLN A 108 -7.74 -22.47 2.20
N LEU A 109 -7.63 -21.16 2.41
CA LEU A 109 -8.67 -20.35 3.06
C LEU A 109 -9.94 -20.32 2.23
N LYS A 110 -9.85 -20.20 0.90
CA LYS A 110 -10.98 -20.24 -0.03
C LYS A 110 -11.72 -21.56 0.08
N SER A 111 -11.02 -22.68 0.01
CA SER A 111 -11.62 -24.02 0.13
C SER A 111 -12.37 -24.19 1.46
N ARG A 112 -11.77 -23.73 2.58
CA ARG A 112 -12.43 -23.77 3.89
C ARG A 112 -13.69 -22.90 3.94
N LEU A 113 -13.63 -21.69 3.43
CA LEU A 113 -14.77 -20.75 3.43
C LEU A 113 -15.90 -21.24 2.52
N GLN A 114 -15.59 -21.86 1.38
CA GLN A 114 -16.59 -22.52 0.52
C GLN A 114 -17.29 -23.67 1.26
N GLY A 115 -16.55 -24.45 2.05
CA GLY A 115 -17.13 -25.47 2.92
C GLY A 115 -18.07 -24.91 4.02
N LEU A 116 -17.93 -23.61 4.35
CA LEU A 116 -18.79 -22.87 5.26
C LEU A 116 -19.94 -22.12 4.57
N GLY A 117 -20.11 -22.32 3.25
CA GLY A 117 -21.19 -21.76 2.46
C GLY A 117 -20.93 -20.37 1.88
N TYR A 118 -19.67 -19.89 1.86
CA TYR A 118 -19.32 -18.65 1.19
C TYR A 118 -19.15 -18.87 -0.31
N GLU A 119 -19.78 -18.02 -1.11
CA GLU A 119 -19.66 -18.01 -2.56
C GLU A 119 -18.60 -17.00 -2.99
N PHE A 120 -17.67 -17.44 -3.84
CA PHE A 120 -16.60 -16.61 -4.39
C PHE A 120 -16.92 -16.26 -5.83
N VAL A 121 -16.96 -14.98 -6.13
CA VAL A 121 -17.28 -14.45 -7.46
C VAL A 121 -16.05 -13.95 -8.21
N SER A 122 -14.98 -13.60 -7.49
CA SER A 122 -13.74 -13.08 -8.09
C SER A 122 -12.65 -14.14 -8.20
N GLN A 123 -11.65 -13.79 -8.99
CA GLN A 123 -10.41 -14.55 -9.15
C GLN A 123 -9.28 -14.04 -8.26
N THR A 124 -9.56 -13.07 -7.36
CA THR A 124 -8.55 -12.44 -6.52
C THR A 124 -8.34 -13.21 -5.22
N ASP A 125 -7.16 -13.08 -4.66
CA ASP A 125 -6.83 -13.53 -3.32
C ASP A 125 -7.50 -12.67 -2.22
N THR A 126 -7.84 -11.43 -2.52
CA THR A 126 -8.45 -10.48 -1.59
C THR A 126 -9.83 -10.87 -1.12
N GLU A 127 -10.65 -11.52 -1.96
CA GLU A 127 -12.01 -11.94 -1.59
C GLU A 127 -12.01 -12.88 -0.38
N VAL A 128 -10.92 -13.64 -0.20
CA VAL A 128 -10.70 -14.49 0.97
C VAL A 128 -10.69 -13.67 2.27
N ILE A 129 -9.99 -12.52 2.28
CA ILE A 129 -9.95 -11.64 3.46
C ILE A 129 -11.36 -11.18 3.82
N THR A 130 -12.12 -10.76 2.82
CA THR A 130 -13.47 -10.21 2.99
C THR A 130 -14.43 -11.23 3.64
N HIS A 131 -14.43 -12.44 3.14
CA HIS A 131 -15.25 -13.52 3.69
C HIS A 131 -14.75 -14.01 5.04
N LEU A 132 -13.43 -14.02 5.27
CA LEU A 132 -12.86 -14.44 6.53
C LEU A 132 -13.20 -13.43 7.65
N VAL A 133 -13.08 -12.12 7.40
CA VAL A 133 -13.53 -11.08 8.34
C VAL A 133 -15.00 -11.25 8.68
N HIS A 134 -15.86 -11.43 7.67
CA HIS A 134 -17.30 -11.65 7.91
C HIS A 134 -17.54 -12.94 8.73
N HIS A 135 -16.77 -14.02 8.50
CA HIS A 135 -16.88 -15.25 9.27
C HIS A 135 -16.47 -15.04 10.74
N GLU A 136 -15.31 -14.44 10.97
CA GLU A 136 -14.80 -14.19 12.32
C GLU A 136 -15.70 -13.23 13.11
N LEU A 137 -16.35 -12.29 12.43
CA LEU A 137 -17.25 -11.32 13.05
C LEU A 137 -18.49 -11.98 13.69
N LYS A 138 -18.89 -13.19 13.25
CA LYS A 138 -20.01 -13.93 13.86
C LYS A 138 -19.74 -14.34 15.32
N THR A 139 -18.44 -14.46 15.68
CA THR A 139 -17.99 -14.90 17.01
C THR A 139 -17.09 -13.88 17.70
N SER A 140 -17.03 -12.67 17.18
CA SER A 140 -16.23 -11.57 17.71
C SER A 140 -17.12 -10.47 18.28
N GLU A 141 -16.63 -9.76 19.28
CA GLU A 141 -17.35 -8.67 19.94
C GLU A 141 -17.34 -7.38 19.10
N SER A 142 -16.36 -7.23 18.22
CA SER A 142 -16.17 -6.03 17.40
C SER A 142 -15.50 -6.35 16.05
N LEU A 143 -15.58 -5.40 15.10
CA LEU A 143 -14.86 -5.51 13.84
C LEU A 143 -13.34 -5.58 14.08
N LEU A 144 -12.80 -4.81 15.03
CA LEU A 144 -11.39 -4.87 15.41
C LEU A 144 -10.99 -6.30 15.80
N SER A 145 -11.74 -6.93 16.71
CA SER A 145 -11.47 -8.29 17.17
C SER A 145 -11.56 -9.31 16.00
N ALA A 146 -12.52 -9.13 15.10
CA ALA A 146 -12.65 -9.99 13.91
C ALA A 146 -11.45 -9.84 12.97
N VAL A 147 -10.99 -8.61 12.71
CA VAL A 147 -9.81 -8.35 11.87
C VAL A 147 -8.55 -8.90 12.54
N GLN A 148 -8.37 -8.72 13.86
CA GLN A 148 -7.23 -9.29 14.59
C GLN A 148 -7.20 -10.83 14.54
N LYS A 149 -8.35 -11.51 14.58
CA LYS A 149 -8.44 -12.96 14.37
C LYS A 149 -8.15 -13.36 12.91
N THR A 150 -8.61 -12.54 11.97
CA THR A 150 -8.39 -12.76 10.54
C THR A 150 -6.91 -12.70 10.20
N VAL A 151 -6.20 -11.63 10.58
CA VAL A 151 -4.79 -11.44 10.22
C VAL A 151 -3.86 -12.51 10.76
N LYS A 152 -4.22 -13.17 11.86
CA LYS A 152 -3.48 -14.31 12.40
C LYS A 152 -3.55 -15.57 11.54
N GLN A 153 -4.48 -15.61 10.59
CA GLN A 153 -4.70 -16.73 9.67
C GLN A 153 -4.16 -16.45 8.26
N LEU A 154 -3.77 -15.21 7.97
CA LEU A 154 -3.22 -14.83 6.68
C LEU A 154 -1.72 -15.10 6.62
N GLU A 155 -1.26 -15.66 5.51
CA GLU A 155 0.15 -15.80 5.18
C GLU A 155 0.46 -14.93 3.95
N GLY A 156 1.58 -14.20 3.98
CA GLY A 156 1.99 -13.32 2.89
C GLY A 156 2.09 -11.85 3.29
N ALA A 157 2.11 -10.96 2.30
CA ALA A 157 2.20 -9.53 2.52
C ALA A 157 0.85 -8.87 2.25
N TYR A 158 0.42 -7.99 3.16
CA TYR A 158 -0.83 -7.24 3.01
C TYR A 158 -0.77 -5.86 3.65
N GLY A 159 -1.45 -4.93 3.00
CA GLY A 159 -1.98 -3.71 3.61
C GLY A 159 -3.48 -3.73 3.32
N THR A 160 -4.31 -3.94 4.32
CA THR A 160 -5.76 -4.09 4.16
C THR A 160 -6.54 -3.06 4.94
N VAL A 161 -7.65 -2.62 4.37
CA VAL A 161 -8.59 -1.67 4.97
C VAL A 161 -9.99 -2.27 4.90
N VAL A 162 -10.64 -2.31 6.04
CA VAL A 162 -11.91 -3.02 6.27
C VAL A 162 -12.93 -2.07 6.86
N MET A 163 -14.15 -2.09 6.33
CA MET A 163 -15.30 -1.40 6.92
C MET A 163 -16.52 -2.33 7.00
N ASP A 164 -17.39 -2.06 7.96
CA ASP A 164 -18.65 -2.77 8.20
C ASP A 164 -19.81 -1.77 8.16
N SER A 165 -20.81 -2.01 7.34
CA SER A 165 -21.97 -1.13 7.22
C SER A 165 -22.77 -0.97 8.52
N ARG A 166 -22.66 -1.92 9.44
CA ARG A 166 -23.32 -1.87 10.75
C ARG A 166 -22.65 -0.93 11.75
N ASP A 167 -21.43 -0.45 11.40
CA ASP A 167 -20.64 0.50 12.19
C ASP A 167 -20.02 1.53 11.24
N ASN A 168 -20.81 2.54 10.89
CA ASN A 168 -20.48 3.51 9.83
C ASN A 168 -19.49 4.61 10.25
N ASP A 169 -19.04 4.60 11.51
CA ASP A 169 -18.09 5.59 12.05
C ASP A 169 -16.67 5.01 12.21
N ARG A 170 -16.40 3.83 11.64
CA ARG A 170 -15.16 3.11 11.91
C ARG A 170 -14.60 2.42 10.67
N ILE A 171 -13.28 2.45 10.58
CA ILE A 171 -12.48 1.64 9.64
C ILE A 171 -11.42 0.90 10.44
N ILE A 172 -11.19 -0.37 10.12
CA ILE A 172 -10.06 -1.13 10.66
C ILE A 172 -9.03 -1.32 9.56
N VAL A 173 -7.77 -1.06 9.90
CA VAL A 173 -6.63 -1.24 9.01
C VAL A 173 -5.65 -2.24 9.60
N ALA A 174 -5.01 -3.03 8.74
CA ALA A 174 -3.98 -3.96 9.17
C ALA A 174 -2.84 -4.01 8.15
N ARG A 175 -1.61 -4.11 8.66
CA ARG A 175 -0.41 -4.10 7.83
C ARG A 175 0.52 -5.27 8.15
N SER A 176 1.00 -5.92 7.08
CA SER A 176 2.17 -6.78 7.07
C SER A 176 2.82 -6.72 5.69
N GLY A 177 4.06 -6.24 5.59
CA GLY A 177 4.80 -6.12 4.33
C GLY A 177 4.41 -4.90 3.47
N SER A 178 3.10 -4.67 3.21
CA SER A 178 2.65 -3.51 2.41
C SER A 178 2.42 -2.26 3.26
N PRO A 179 2.91 -1.08 2.87
CA PRO A 179 2.81 0.12 3.70
C PRO A 179 1.38 0.64 3.79
N LEU A 180 1.02 1.16 4.98
CA LEU A 180 -0.17 1.95 5.24
C LEU A 180 0.17 3.12 6.15
N VAL A 181 -0.45 4.26 5.90
CA VAL A 181 -0.32 5.49 6.67
C VAL A 181 -1.69 5.99 7.10
N ILE A 182 -1.77 6.53 8.31
CA ILE A 182 -2.96 7.20 8.84
C ILE A 182 -2.70 8.69 8.83
N GLY A 183 -3.63 9.47 8.26
CA GLY A 183 -3.61 10.91 8.23
C GLY A 183 -4.62 11.49 9.22
N TYR A 184 -4.22 12.49 10.00
CA TYR A 184 -5.04 13.11 11.03
C TYR A 184 -5.61 14.44 10.53
N GLY A 185 -6.94 14.57 10.54
CA GLY A 185 -7.67 15.80 10.25
C GLY A 185 -8.34 16.38 11.52
N LEU A 186 -9.23 17.35 11.31
CA LEU A 186 -10.05 17.95 12.37
C LEU A 186 -11.45 17.33 12.35
N GLY A 187 -11.73 16.38 13.25
CA GLY A 187 -12.98 15.62 13.27
C GLY A 187 -13.13 14.68 12.07
N GLU A 188 -12.03 14.29 11.48
CA GLU A 188 -11.93 13.33 10.38
C GLU A 188 -10.53 12.69 10.35
N ASN A 189 -10.44 11.43 9.97
CA ASN A 189 -9.19 10.71 9.80
C ASN A 189 -9.15 9.95 8.48
N PHE A 190 -7.96 9.76 7.97
CA PHE A 190 -7.72 9.23 6.65
C PHE A 190 -6.75 8.06 6.67
N ILE A 191 -6.82 7.21 5.69
CA ILE A 191 -5.91 6.09 5.48
C ILE A 191 -5.41 6.12 4.05
N ALA A 192 -4.12 5.83 3.82
CA ALA A 192 -3.63 5.61 2.47
C ALA A 192 -2.45 4.62 2.45
N SER A 193 -2.19 4.06 1.28
CA SER A 193 -0.97 3.29 1.04
C SER A 193 0.26 4.17 0.79
N ASP A 194 0.05 5.48 0.62
CA ASP A 194 1.10 6.49 0.47
C ASP A 194 0.55 7.85 0.90
N MET A 195 1.33 8.60 1.70
CA MET A 195 0.93 9.92 2.21
C MET A 195 0.59 10.94 1.11
N MET A 196 1.17 10.77 -0.08
CA MET A 196 0.93 11.64 -1.24
C MET A 196 -0.56 11.75 -1.60
N ALA A 197 -1.32 10.67 -1.39
CA ALA A 197 -2.76 10.66 -1.60
C ALA A 197 -3.52 11.62 -0.67
N LEU A 198 -2.98 11.88 0.51
CA LEU A 198 -3.64 12.61 1.59
C LEU A 198 -3.12 14.04 1.79
N LEU A 199 -2.08 14.47 1.08
CA LEU A 199 -1.53 15.83 1.21
C LEU A 199 -2.57 16.95 1.03
N PRO A 200 -3.63 16.82 0.19
CA PRO A 200 -4.67 17.82 0.08
C PRO A 200 -5.51 18.00 1.35
N VAL A 201 -5.58 17.00 2.21
CA VAL A 201 -6.48 16.98 3.38
C VAL A 201 -5.74 17.05 4.71
N THR A 202 -4.50 16.59 4.79
CA THR A 202 -3.68 16.66 6.01
C THR A 202 -2.19 16.63 5.73
N ARG A 203 -1.40 17.11 6.71
CA ARG A 203 0.07 17.01 6.74
C ARG A 203 0.58 16.23 7.95
N ARG A 204 -0.32 15.70 8.79
CA ARG A 204 0.01 14.97 10.02
C ARG A 204 -0.24 13.50 9.79
N PHE A 205 0.78 12.67 9.95
CA PHE A 205 0.75 11.27 9.58
C PHE A 205 1.37 10.37 10.64
N THR A 206 0.77 9.21 10.83
CA THR A 206 1.40 8.06 11.50
C THR A 206 1.62 6.94 10.47
N PHE A 207 2.83 6.45 10.39
CA PHE A 207 3.16 5.29 9.55
C PHE A 207 3.02 4.03 10.40
N LEU A 208 2.13 3.12 9.98
CA LEU A 208 1.97 1.85 10.68
C LEU A 208 3.24 1.01 10.56
N GLU A 209 3.59 0.31 11.63
CA GLU A 209 4.71 -0.63 11.66
C GLU A 209 4.27 -2.05 11.29
N GLU A 210 5.24 -2.95 11.19
CA GLU A 210 5.00 -4.34 10.78
C GLU A 210 4.14 -5.08 11.81
N GLY A 211 3.01 -5.61 11.36
CA GLY A 211 2.05 -6.33 12.20
C GLY A 211 1.04 -5.44 12.92
N ASP A 212 1.08 -4.12 12.72
CA ASP A 212 0.10 -3.21 13.32
C ASP A 212 -1.31 -3.45 12.76
N VAL A 213 -2.28 -3.41 13.68
CA VAL A 213 -3.71 -3.30 13.39
C VAL A 213 -4.22 -2.02 14.05
N ALA A 214 -4.90 -1.16 13.30
CA ALA A 214 -5.43 0.08 13.86
C ALA A 214 -6.94 0.20 13.65
N GLU A 215 -7.60 0.71 14.67
CA GLU A 215 -8.98 1.16 14.64
C GLU A 215 -8.98 2.68 14.42
N VAL A 216 -9.63 3.12 13.36
CA VAL A 216 -9.70 4.52 12.95
C VAL A 216 -11.15 4.98 12.97
N THR A 217 -11.44 5.96 13.81
CA THR A 217 -12.72 6.66 13.84
C THR A 217 -12.53 8.12 13.42
N ARG A 218 -13.58 8.93 13.43
CA ARG A 218 -13.47 10.37 13.16
C ARG A 218 -12.59 11.12 14.17
N PHE A 219 -12.55 10.66 15.42
CA PHE A 219 -11.92 11.39 16.51
C PHE A 219 -10.68 10.68 17.07
N ASP A 220 -10.65 9.36 16.99
CA ASP A 220 -9.65 8.53 17.65
C ASP A 220 -8.96 7.58 16.67
N VAL A 221 -7.70 7.31 16.94
CA VAL A 221 -6.89 6.28 16.29
C VAL A 221 -6.26 5.44 17.38
N ASN A 222 -6.65 4.18 17.45
CA ASN A 222 -6.11 3.20 18.39
C ASN A 222 -5.28 2.17 17.63
N ILE A 223 -4.00 2.05 17.94
CA ILE A 223 -3.07 1.15 17.25
C ILE A 223 -2.70 0.00 18.17
N PHE A 224 -2.69 -1.21 17.63
CA PHE A 224 -2.34 -2.43 18.33
C PHE A 224 -1.22 -3.14 17.56
N ASN A 225 -0.20 -3.57 18.28
CA ASN A 225 0.90 -4.32 17.68
C ASN A 225 0.50 -5.78 17.35
N LYS A 226 1.43 -6.54 16.79
CA LYS A 226 1.23 -7.94 16.38
C LYS A 226 0.76 -8.85 17.53
N GLU A 227 1.15 -8.54 18.77
CA GLU A 227 0.74 -9.24 19.98
C GLU A 227 -0.67 -8.84 20.45
N GLY A 228 -1.25 -7.78 19.91
CA GLY A 228 -2.55 -7.23 20.28
C GLY A 228 -2.51 -6.21 21.42
N ASN A 229 -1.32 -5.76 21.81
CA ASN A 229 -1.15 -4.71 22.83
C ASN A 229 -1.36 -3.34 22.18
N SER A 230 -2.06 -2.44 22.89
CA SER A 230 -2.16 -1.04 22.48
C SER A 230 -0.78 -0.38 22.50
N VAL A 231 -0.45 0.33 21.43
CA VAL A 231 0.83 1.02 21.25
C VAL A 231 0.63 2.42 20.70
N GLU A 232 1.53 3.31 21.05
CA GLU A 232 1.60 4.63 20.43
C GLU A 232 2.62 4.62 19.30
N ARG A 233 2.32 5.38 18.23
CA ARG A 233 3.22 5.61 17.10
C ARG A 233 3.38 7.10 16.87
N ASP A 234 4.58 7.52 16.48
CA ASP A 234 4.88 8.93 16.26
C ASP A 234 3.98 9.56 15.19
N ILE A 235 3.45 10.72 15.50
CA ILE A 235 2.79 11.58 14.51
C ILE A 235 3.86 12.48 13.91
N LYS A 236 4.11 12.33 12.60
CA LYS A 236 5.06 13.13 11.84
C LYS A 236 4.32 14.19 11.03
N GLU A 237 4.83 15.40 11.02
CA GLU A 237 4.37 16.46 10.15
C GLU A 237 5.30 16.56 8.92
N THR A 238 4.72 16.64 7.74
CA THR A 238 5.49 16.74 6.50
C THR A 238 5.46 18.16 5.93
N GLU A 239 6.59 18.59 5.41
CA GLU A 239 6.71 19.84 4.64
C GLU A 239 6.42 19.64 3.14
N ALA A 240 6.13 18.41 2.71
CA ALA A 240 5.81 18.11 1.32
C ALA A 240 4.65 18.96 0.82
N THR A 241 4.82 19.53 -0.37
CA THR A 241 3.79 20.37 -1.01
C THR A 241 2.75 19.51 -1.73
N ASN A 242 1.54 20.05 -1.91
CA ASN A 242 0.47 19.36 -2.62
C ASN A 242 0.85 19.00 -4.07
N ASP A 243 1.80 19.74 -4.67
CA ASP A 243 2.23 19.57 -6.05
C ASP A 243 3.26 18.44 -6.25
N ALA A 244 3.80 17.87 -5.16
CA ALA A 244 4.84 16.84 -5.25
C ALA A 244 4.38 15.60 -6.05
N GLY A 245 3.08 15.26 -6.00
CA GLY A 245 2.48 14.16 -6.78
C GLY A 245 1.80 14.58 -8.09
N ASP A 246 1.84 15.86 -8.47
CA ASP A 246 1.20 16.33 -9.69
C ASP A 246 2.11 16.13 -10.91
N LYS A 247 1.50 15.88 -12.08
CA LYS A 247 2.22 15.82 -13.37
C LYS A 247 2.78 17.19 -13.80
N GLY A 248 2.25 18.29 -13.26
CA GLY A 248 2.59 19.63 -13.71
C GLY A 248 2.28 19.81 -15.20
N GLU A 249 3.20 20.42 -15.94
CA GLU A 249 3.09 20.65 -17.38
C GLU A 249 3.32 19.39 -18.25
N TYR A 250 3.72 18.26 -17.65
CA TYR A 250 4.07 17.06 -18.38
C TYR A 250 2.86 16.18 -18.69
N ARG A 251 2.81 15.63 -19.91
CA ARG A 251 1.73 14.73 -20.33
C ARG A 251 1.70 13.41 -19.56
N HIS A 252 2.88 12.91 -19.14
CA HIS A 252 3.07 11.62 -18.47
C HIS A 252 4.04 11.77 -17.30
N TYR A 253 3.83 11.02 -16.21
CA TYR A 253 4.74 10.98 -15.05
C TYR A 253 6.17 10.58 -15.46
N MET A 254 6.34 9.57 -16.30
CA MET A 254 7.66 9.15 -16.80
C MET A 254 8.40 10.31 -17.50
N LEU A 255 7.70 11.16 -18.26
CA LEU A 255 8.29 12.33 -18.88
C LEU A 255 8.73 13.35 -17.83
N LYS A 256 7.89 13.64 -16.84
CA LYS A 256 8.24 14.48 -15.68
C LYS A 256 9.48 13.95 -14.98
N GLU A 257 9.48 12.68 -14.59
CA GLU A 257 10.59 12.02 -13.91
C GLU A 257 11.90 12.07 -14.70
N THR A 258 11.82 11.93 -16.03
CA THR A 258 12.98 12.07 -16.92
C THR A 258 13.62 13.46 -16.82
N TYR A 259 12.80 14.52 -16.82
CA TYR A 259 13.28 15.90 -16.70
C TYR A 259 13.69 16.28 -15.27
N GLU A 260 13.15 15.62 -14.27
CA GLU A 260 13.49 15.83 -12.85
C GLU A 260 14.79 15.15 -12.42
N GLN A 261 15.34 14.19 -13.20
CA GLN A 261 16.54 13.44 -12.83
C GLN A 261 17.72 14.29 -12.34
N PRO A 262 18.10 15.43 -12.97
CA PRO A 262 19.19 16.23 -12.49
C PRO A 262 18.97 16.78 -11.08
N THR A 263 17.73 17.16 -10.77
CA THR A 263 17.34 17.66 -9.45
C THR A 263 17.26 16.52 -8.44
N ALA A 264 16.69 15.37 -8.81
CA ALA A 264 16.62 14.19 -7.95
C ALA A 264 18.01 13.68 -7.57
N ILE A 265 18.96 13.64 -8.52
CA ILE A 265 20.36 13.26 -8.24
C ILE A 265 21.00 14.26 -7.29
N ARG A 266 20.82 15.58 -7.51
CA ARG A 266 21.36 16.61 -6.63
C ARG A 266 20.82 16.45 -5.21
N ASN A 267 19.52 16.31 -5.04
CA ASN A 267 18.86 16.12 -3.75
C ASN A 267 19.34 14.83 -3.06
N THR A 268 19.55 13.76 -3.83
CA THR A 268 20.08 12.50 -3.28
C THR A 268 21.50 12.65 -2.74
N LEU A 269 22.31 13.49 -3.36
CA LEU A 269 23.70 13.72 -2.95
C LEU A 269 23.85 14.83 -1.92
N GLU A 270 22.81 15.64 -1.72
CA GLU A 270 22.84 16.75 -0.75
C GLU A 270 23.10 16.24 0.67
N GLY A 271 24.07 16.87 1.35
CA GLY A 271 24.52 16.46 2.68
C GLY A 271 25.34 15.16 2.73
N ARG A 272 25.52 14.46 1.59
CA ARG A 272 26.31 13.24 1.50
C ARG A 272 27.68 13.41 0.86
N LEU A 273 27.91 14.57 0.24
CA LEU A 273 29.19 14.93 -0.36
C LEU A 273 29.90 15.98 0.51
N ILE A 274 31.09 15.65 1.01
CA ILE A 274 31.97 16.58 1.74
C ILE A 274 33.22 16.80 0.89
N GLY A 275 33.44 18.02 0.43
CA GLY A 275 34.60 18.34 -0.43
C GLY A 275 34.62 17.57 -1.77
N GLY A 276 33.47 17.16 -2.27
CA GLY A 276 33.34 16.38 -3.53
C GLY A 276 33.56 14.87 -3.36
N VAL A 277 33.74 14.39 -2.14
CA VAL A 277 33.88 12.96 -1.80
C VAL A 277 32.67 12.52 -1.01
N LEU A 278 32.18 11.31 -1.31
CA LEU A 278 31.05 10.72 -0.59
C LEU A 278 31.47 10.44 0.88
N ASP A 279 30.71 11.00 1.83
CA ASP A 279 30.88 10.68 3.24
C ASP A 279 30.30 9.30 3.54
N ILE A 280 31.16 8.34 3.84
CA ILE A 280 30.79 6.96 4.10
C ILE A 280 29.91 6.79 5.35
N ASN A 281 30.02 7.72 6.31
CA ASN A 281 29.22 7.70 7.54
C ASN A 281 27.70 7.92 7.26
N THR A 282 27.35 8.43 6.07
CA THR A 282 25.94 8.54 5.65
C THR A 282 25.24 7.20 5.51
N PHE A 283 25.99 6.10 5.43
CA PHE A 283 25.46 4.73 5.39
C PHE A 283 25.35 4.07 6.76
N GLY A 284 25.71 4.78 7.82
CA GLY A 284 25.64 4.30 9.20
C GLY A 284 27.00 3.94 9.81
N GLU A 285 26.96 3.70 11.11
CA GLU A 285 28.16 3.32 11.88
C GLU A 285 28.73 1.98 11.40
N GLY A 286 30.05 1.92 11.20
CA GLY A 286 30.73 0.72 10.71
C GLY A 286 30.65 0.47 9.20
N ALA A 287 30.03 1.37 8.43
CA ALA A 287 29.87 1.19 6.97
C ALA A 287 31.21 1.06 6.24
N ASP A 288 32.26 1.77 6.68
CA ASP A 288 33.59 1.71 6.07
C ASP A 288 34.22 0.31 6.16
N ASP A 289 34.12 -0.34 7.32
CA ASP A 289 34.61 -1.70 7.52
C ASP A 289 33.80 -2.72 6.71
N ILE A 290 32.47 -2.53 6.65
CA ILE A 290 31.59 -3.38 5.86
C ILE A 290 31.96 -3.28 4.38
N PHE A 291 32.06 -2.08 3.83
CA PHE A 291 32.37 -1.89 2.40
C PHE A 291 33.75 -2.38 2.02
N LYS A 292 34.73 -2.32 2.91
CA LYS A 292 36.08 -2.88 2.68
C LYS A 292 36.09 -4.42 2.68
N ALA A 293 35.14 -5.06 3.35
CA ALA A 293 35.05 -6.51 3.48
C ALA A 293 34.17 -7.17 2.38
N ILE A 294 33.49 -6.39 1.54
CA ILE A 294 32.61 -6.92 0.51
C ILE A 294 33.42 -7.57 -0.62
N GLU A 295 33.05 -8.81 -0.96
CA GLU A 295 33.62 -9.56 -2.09
C GLU A 295 32.58 -9.75 -3.21
N HIS A 296 31.28 -9.54 -2.91
CA HIS A 296 30.18 -9.74 -3.84
C HIS A 296 29.03 -8.76 -3.54
N VAL A 297 28.34 -8.31 -4.58
CA VAL A 297 27.08 -7.53 -4.46
C VAL A 297 25.94 -8.31 -5.09
N GLN A 298 24.88 -8.54 -4.35
CA GLN A 298 23.62 -9.11 -4.85
C GLN A 298 22.57 -8.01 -4.91
N ILE A 299 22.19 -7.57 -6.11
CA ILE A 299 21.11 -6.60 -6.32
C ILE A 299 19.81 -7.36 -6.54
N ILE A 300 18.73 -6.89 -5.87
CA ILE A 300 17.40 -7.47 -5.96
C ILE A 300 16.41 -6.34 -6.29
N ALA A 301 15.74 -6.43 -7.44
CA ALA A 301 14.87 -5.38 -7.93
C ALA A 301 13.84 -5.90 -8.94
N CYS A 302 12.84 -5.05 -9.28
CA CYS A 302 11.87 -5.29 -10.34
C CYS A 302 11.76 -4.07 -11.26
N GLY A 303 11.25 -4.26 -12.50
CA GLY A 303 10.92 -3.17 -13.42
C GLY A 303 12.12 -2.30 -13.77
N THR A 304 11.93 -0.99 -13.78
CA THR A 304 12.98 0.00 -14.08
C THR A 304 14.12 -0.01 -13.07
N SER A 305 13.84 -0.34 -11.81
CA SER A 305 14.86 -0.54 -10.78
C SER A 305 15.78 -1.71 -11.09
N TYR A 306 15.24 -2.81 -11.66
CA TYR A 306 16.04 -3.92 -12.15
C TYR A 306 16.97 -3.47 -13.29
N HIS A 307 16.49 -2.67 -14.24
CA HIS A 307 17.32 -2.14 -15.33
C HIS A 307 18.42 -1.21 -14.82
N SER A 308 18.17 -0.36 -13.82
CA SER A 308 19.20 0.46 -13.19
C SER A 308 20.26 -0.39 -12.50
N GLY A 309 19.84 -1.46 -11.84
CA GLY A 309 20.75 -2.44 -11.24
C GLY A 309 21.63 -3.18 -12.29
N MET A 310 21.09 -3.44 -13.48
CA MET A 310 21.90 -4.01 -14.59
C MET A 310 23.04 -3.06 -15.00
N VAL A 311 22.79 -1.76 -15.02
CA VAL A 311 23.85 -0.75 -15.30
C VAL A 311 24.84 -0.70 -14.13
N ALA A 312 24.34 -0.66 -12.89
CA ALA A 312 25.16 -0.62 -11.68
C ALA A 312 26.11 -1.83 -11.60
N ARG A 313 25.67 -3.01 -12.05
CA ARG A 313 26.51 -4.21 -12.13
C ARG A 313 27.79 -3.95 -12.92
N TYR A 314 27.70 -3.37 -14.13
CA TYR A 314 28.89 -3.07 -14.94
C TYR A 314 29.82 -2.12 -14.21
N TRP A 315 29.30 -1.10 -13.55
CA TRP A 315 30.14 -0.15 -12.80
C TRP A 315 30.81 -0.79 -11.58
N LEU A 316 30.10 -1.65 -10.85
CA LEU A 316 30.67 -2.37 -9.71
C LEU A 316 31.81 -3.32 -10.15
N GLU A 317 31.61 -4.05 -11.24
CA GLU A 317 32.62 -4.95 -11.78
C GLU A 317 33.83 -4.18 -12.35
N GLU A 318 33.59 -3.11 -13.14
CA GLU A 318 34.64 -2.37 -13.83
C GLU A 318 35.39 -1.41 -12.93
N LEU A 319 34.67 -0.64 -12.10
CA LEU A 319 35.27 0.47 -11.30
C LEU A 319 35.67 0.02 -9.90
N ALA A 320 34.91 -0.85 -9.27
CA ALA A 320 35.16 -1.31 -7.91
C ALA A 320 35.86 -2.68 -7.85
N GLY A 321 35.89 -3.44 -8.95
CA GLY A 321 36.49 -4.78 -8.99
C GLY A 321 35.72 -5.81 -8.14
N VAL A 322 34.44 -5.55 -7.86
CA VAL A 322 33.58 -6.40 -7.02
C VAL A 322 32.60 -7.15 -7.90
N SER A 323 32.54 -8.49 -7.75
CA SER A 323 31.57 -9.26 -8.50
C SER A 323 30.13 -8.88 -8.14
N CYS A 324 29.25 -8.81 -9.14
CA CYS A 324 27.87 -8.37 -8.91
C CYS A 324 26.87 -9.24 -9.68
N ASN A 325 25.85 -9.72 -8.96
CA ASN A 325 24.67 -10.34 -9.57
C ASN A 325 23.45 -9.44 -9.36
N ILE A 326 22.52 -9.52 -10.32
CA ILE A 326 21.21 -8.90 -10.21
C ILE A 326 20.13 -9.91 -10.50
N GLU A 327 19.10 -9.92 -9.68
CA GLU A 327 17.95 -10.82 -9.83
C GLU A 327 16.62 -10.06 -9.69
N ILE A 328 15.60 -10.59 -10.37
CA ILE A 328 14.23 -10.13 -10.21
C ILE A 328 13.74 -10.54 -8.81
N ALA A 329 13.17 -9.60 -8.08
CA ALA A 329 12.82 -9.79 -6.66
C ALA A 329 11.84 -10.95 -6.43
N SER A 330 10.86 -11.15 -7.32
CA SER A 330 9.95 -12.31 -7.27
C SER A 330 10.66 -13.63 -7.41
N GLU A 331 11.60 -13.73 -8.34
CA GLU A 331 12.37 -14.95 -8.58
C GLU A 331 13.30 -15.25 -7.40
N PHE A 332 13.95 -14.24 -6.85
CA PHE A 332 14.83 -14.38 -5.68
C PHE A 332 14.03 -14.85 -4.45
N ARG A 333 12.80 -14.36 -4.25
CA ARG A 333 11.95 -14.69 -3.12
C ARG A 333 11.50 -16.16 -3.11
N TYR A 334 11.11 -16.70 -4.27
CA TYR A 334 10.44 -18.00 -4.36
C TYR A 334 11.36 -19.17 -4.68
N ARG A 335 12.65 -18.93 -4.84
CA ARG A 335 13.63 -20.00 -5.02
C ARG A 335 14.67 -20.04 -3.91
N LYS A 336 15.32 -21.18 -3.73
CA LYS A 336 16.49 -21.27 -2.86
C LYS A 336 17.69 -20.68 -3.59
N SER A 337 17.97 -19.39 -3.36
CA SER A 337 19.08 -18.67 -3.95
C SER A 337 20.37 -18.94 -3.18
N PHE A 338 21.47 -19.08 -3.91
CA PHE A 338 22.82 -19.10 -3.33
C PHE A 338 23.37 -17.67 -3.32
N VAL A 339 23.71 -17.18 -2.14
CA VAL A 339 24.39 -15.89 -1.97
C VAL A 339 25.77 -16.19 -1.38
N PRO A 340 26.86 -15.74 -2.02
CA PRO A 340 28.21 -15.93 -1.51
C PRO A 340 28.39 -15.31 -0.12
N LYS A 341 29.38 -15.75 0.63
CA LYS A 341 29.80 -15.07 1.88
C LYS A 341 30.35 -13.69 1.54
N ASN A 342 30.35 -12.79 2.51
CA ASN A 342 30.78 -11.41 2.36
C ASN A 342 30.06 -10.66 1.23
N SER A 343 28.78 -10.95 1.05
CA SER A 343 27.92 -10.27 0.08
C SER A 343 27.18 -9.10 0.69
N LEU A 344 27.17 -7.98 -0.02
CA LEU A 344 26.25 -6.87 0.20
C LEU A 344 24.94 -7.14 -0.57
N ILE A 345 23.80 -7.14 0.10
CA ILE A 345 22.49 -7.24 -0.53
C ILE A 345 21.92 -5.83 -0.70
N VAL A 346 21.63 -5.46 -1.93
CA VAL A 346 21.03 -4.17 -2.29
C VAL A 346 19.62 -4.42 -2.84
N THR A 347 18.61 -4.00 -2.12
CA THR A 347 17.21 -4.07 -2.58
C THR A 347 16.78 -2.69 -3.07
N ILE A 348 16.29 -2.62 -4.33
CA ILE A 348 15.80 -1.40 -4.94
C ILE A 348 14.30 -1.57 -5.18
N SER A 349 13.48 -0.80 -4.44
CA SER A 349 12.02 -0.85 -4.49
C SER A 349 11.44 0.42 -5.11
#